data_e87cd0cd0203cb97bf26d85e4e9cca79
#
_entry.id   e87cd0cd0203cb97bf26d85e4e9cca79
#
_cell.length_a   1.000
_cell.length_b   1.000
_cell.length_c   1.000
_cell.angle_alpha   90.00
_cell.angle_beta   90.00
_cell.angle_gamma   90.00
#
_symmetry.space_group_name_H-M   'P 1'
#
loop_
_entity.id
_entity.type
_entity.pdbx_description
1 polymer ?
#
loop_
_entity_poly.entity_id
_entity_poly.type
_entity_poly.pdbx_seq_one_letter_code
_entity_poly.pdbx_strand_id
1 'polypeptide(L)'
;MFDMHRIKHCRVCGSATQYRVPADDNRERAICGACGEIHYENPLNVVGTVPVWGEQVLLCRRNIEPRYGLWTLPAGFMELGETTAEGAVRETEEEAGARIELQGLFTLLNVVRVGQVHLFYRARLQDTQFAPGPETIEAQLFHEQQIPWDQLAFRTVRETLQRYFADRRQGRFELHLADIG
;
A
#
# COMPACT_ATOMS: atom_id res chain seq x y z
N MET A 1 -2.04 20.69 5.47
CA MET A 1 -2.95 20.78 6.64
C MET A 1 -3.84 19.55 6.58
N PHE A 2 -3.63 18.59 7.50
CA PHE A 2 -4.34 17.31 7.52
C PHE A 2 -5.71 17.48 8.20
N ASP A 3 -6.73 17.87 7.44
CA ASP A 3 -8.10 18.00 7.97
C ASP A 3 -9.07 16.93 7.42
N MET A 4 -8.57 15.92 6.70
CA MET A 4 -9.46 14.97 6.01
C MET A 4 -9.99 13.82 6.87
N HIS A 5 -9.50 13.61 8.10
CA HIS A 5 -9.93 12.46 8.92
C HIS A 5 -10.07 12.75 10.41
N ARG A 6 -10.48 13.96 10.78
CA ARG A 6 -10.77 14.22 12.22
C ARG A 6 -11.92 13.33 12.68
N ILE A 7 -11.68 12.57 13.74
CA ILE A 7 -12.70 11.76 14.41
C ILE A 7 -13.72 12.72 15.05
N LYS A 8 -14.93 12.74 14.50
CA LYS A 8 -16.03 13.62 14.96
C LYS A 8 -16.86 12.99 16.06
N HIS A 9 -16.92 11.66 16.09
CA HIS A 9 -17.73 10.90 17.04
C HIS A 9 -16.90 9.81 17.70
N CYS A 10 -17.16 9.61 18.98
CA CYS A 10 -16.53 8.56 19.78
C CYS A 10 -16.92 7.18 19.28
N ARG A 11 -15.93 6.31 19.03
CA ARG A 11 -16.15 4.93 18.59
C ARG A 11 -16.78 4.05 19.67
N VAL A 12 -16.76 4.47 20.95
CA VAL A 12 -17.28 3.72 22.09
C VAL A 12 -18.73 4.08 22.39
N CYS A 13 -19.06 5.39 22.49
CA CYS A 13 -20.38 5.83 22.93
C CYS A 13 -21.14 6.71 21.91
N GLY A 14 -20.57 6.97 20.74
CA GLY A 14 -21.19 7.77 19.69
C GLY A 14 -21.23 9.28 19.91
N SER A 15 -20.85 9.78 21.11
CA SER A 15 -20.87 11.21 21.43
C SER A 15 -19.80 11.98 20.68
N ALA A 16 -19.98 13.31 20.54
CA ALA A 16 -19.02 14.17 19.86
C ALA A 16 -17.65 14.16 20.55
N THR A 17 -16.59 14.21 19.76
CA THR A 17 -15.21 14.33 20.22
C THR A 17 -14.69 15.75 20.08
N GLN A 18 -13.67 16.08 20.86
CA GLN A 18 -12.92 17.34 20.79
C GLN A 18 -11.43 17.05 20.72
N TYR A 19 -10.71 17.77 19.84
CA TYR A 19 -9.26 17.66 19.77
C TYR A 19 -8.61 18.55 20.83
N ARG A 20 -7.87 17.92 21.73
CA ARG A 20 -7.07 18.59 22.77
C ARG A 20 -5.88 17.70 23.16
N VAL A 21 -4.87 18.29 23.76
CA VAL A 21 -3.71 17.55 24.27
C VAL A 21 -4.09 16.90 25.60
N PRO A 22 -4.04 15.55 25.73
CA PRO A 22 -4.23 14.86 27.01
C PRO A 22 -3.15 15.25 28.02
N ALA A 23 -3.39 15.02 29.31
CA ALA A 23 -2.49 15.45 30.38
C ALA A 23 -1.07 14.90 30.26
N ASP A 24 -0.92 13.66 29.77
CA ASP A 24 0.36 12.95 29.64
C ASP A 24 0.80 12.76 28.18
N ASP A 25 0.31 13.60 27.25
CA ASP A 25 0.66 13.56 25.81
C ASP A 25 1.22 14.91 25.37
N ASN A 26 1.85 14.92 24.19
CA ASN A 26 2.40 16.12 23.56
C ASN A 26 1.72 16.47 22.21
N ARG A 27 0.62 15.75 21.88
CA ARG A 27 -0.12 15.95 20.63
C ARG A 27 -1.62 16.02 20.89
N GLU A 28 -2.33 16.75 20.05
CA GLU A 28 -3.79 16.73 20.05
C GLU A 28 -4.31 15.33 19.72
N ARG A 29 -5.30 14.88 20.50
CA ARG A 29 -6.05 13.65 20.29
C ARG A 29 -7.54 13.95 20.29
N ALA A 30 -8.32 13.14 19.57
CA ALA A 30 -9.77 13.19 19.69
C ALA A 30 -10.19 12.59 21.04
N ILE A 31 -10.75 13.42 21.91
CA ILE A 31 -11.20 13.01 23.26
C ILE A 31 -12.72 13.13 23.31
N CYS A 32 -13.38 12.08 23.78
CA CYS A 32 -14.82 12.08 23.99
C CYS A 32 -15.17 12.91 25.22
N GLY A 33 -16.05 13.92 25.06
CA GLY A 33 -16.53 14.74 26.18
C GLY A 33 -17.47 14.01 27.14
N ALA A 34 -18.08 12.89 26.69
CA ALA A 34 -19.05 12.16 27.47
C ALA A 34 -18.45 10.99 28.30
N CYS A 35 -17.61 10.14 27.67
CA CYS A 35 -17.02 8.96 28.31
C CYS A 35 -15.53 9.09 28.61
N GLY A 36 -14.86 10.18 28.19
CA GLY A 36 -13.44 10.40 28.41
C GLY A 36 -12.50 9.62 27.51
N GLU A 37 -13.00 8.77 26.60
CA GLU A 37 -12.17 7.95 25.69
C GLU A 37 -11.24 8.82 24.85
N ILE A 38 -9.97 8.42 24.77
CA ILE A 38 -8.94 9.06 23.95
C ILE A 38 -8.69 8.19 22.71
N HIS A 39 -8.95 8.76 21.55
CA HIS A 39 -8.74 8.06 20.28
C HIS A 39 -7.34 8.34 19.72
N TYR A 40 -6.55 7.29 19.61
CA TYR A 40 -5.26 7.32 18.94
C TYR A 40 -5.43 6.94 17.46
N GLU A 41 -4.76 7.70 16.60
CA GLU A 41 -4.74 7.46 15.15
C GLU A 41 -3.30 7.17 14.75
N ASN A 42 -3.13 6.12 13.95
CA ASN A 42 -1.85 5.68 13.40
C ASN A 42 -1.88 5.74 11.87
N PRO A 43 -0.73 5.83 11.20
CA PRO A 43 -0.67 5.69 9.75
C PRO A 43 -1.29 4.36 9.31
N LEU A 44 -2.02 4.40 8.20
CA LEU A 44 -2.55 3.19 7.58
C LEU A 44 -1.43 2.45 6.85
N ASN A 45 -1.41 1.13 6.98
CA ASN A 45 -0.48 0.29 6.25
C ASN A 45 -1.10 -0.13 4.92
N VAL A 46 -0.35 0.09 3.83
CA VAL A 46 -0.65 -0.45 2.50
C VAL A 46 0.37 -1.54 2.22
N VAL A 47 -0.10 -2.72 1.87
CA VAL A 47 0.74 -3.89 1.63
C VAL A 47 0.54 -4.40 0.21
N GLY A 48 1.62 -4.78 -0.45
CA GLY A 48 1.56 -5.23 -1.82
C GLY A 48 2.82 -5.95 -2.27
N THR A 49 2.87 -6.30 -3.53
CA THR A 49 3.97 -7.07 -4.08
C THR A 49 4.55 -6.48 -5.37
N VAL A 50 5.77 -6.87 -5.67
CA VAL A 50 6.39 -6.81 -7.00
C VAL A 50 6.40 -8.23 -7.56
N PRO A 51 5.32 -8.67 -8.24
CA PRO A 51 5.23 -10.04 -8.75
C PRO A 51 6.01 -10.16 -10.06
N VAL A 52 6.88 -11.15 -10.14
CA VAL A 52 7.83 -11.29 -11.24
C VAL A 52 7.71 -12.64 -11.92
N TRP A 53 7.76 -12.63 -13.25
CA TRP A 53 7.91 -13.81 -14.11
C TRP A 53 9.09 -13.60 -15.08
N GLY A 54 10.18 -14.33 -14.86
CA GLY A 54 11.40 -14.13 -15.64
C GLY A 54 11.91 -12.70 -15.56
N GLU A 55 11.83 -11.98 -16.67
CA GLU A 55 12.26 -10.58 -16.77
C GLU A 55 11.12 -9.55 -16.67
N GLN A 56 9.91 -10.00 -16.48
CA GLN A 56 8.73 -9.16 -16.50
C GLN A 56 8.16 -8.99 -15.08
N VAL A 57 7.53 -7.83 -14.87
CA VAL A 57 6.78 -7.49 -13.64
C VAL A 57 5.30 -7.41 -13.98
N LEU A 58 4.45 -7.98 -13.11
CA LEU A 58 3.01 -7.88 -13.23
C LEU A 58 2.55 -6.51 -12.72
N LEU A 59 1.74 -5.82 -13.51
CA LEU A 59 1.01 -4.64 -13.11
C LEU A 59 -0.49 -4.85 -13.30
N CYS A 60 -1.28 -4.20 -12.46
CA CYS A 60 -2.73 -4.16 -12.51
C CYS A 60 -3.19 -2.76 -12.97
N ARG A 61 -4.17 -2.71 -13.88
CA ARG A 61 -4.80 -1.45 -14.30
C ARG A 61 -6.04 -1.20 -13.46
N ARG A 62 -6.06 -0.09 -12.75
CA ARG A 62 -7.08 0.22 -11.74
C ARG A 62 -8.48 0.41 -12.34
N ASN A 63 -9.49 -0.20 -11.71
CA ASN A 63 -10.91 -0.04 -12.03
C ASN A 63 -11.65 0.80 -10.96
N ILE A 64 -10.91 1.44 -10.04
CA ILE A 64 -11.46 2.24 -8.94
C ILE A 64 -10.73 3.58 -8.78
N GLU A 65 -11.44 4.56 -8.19
CA GLU A 65 -10.82 5.81 -7.75
C GLU A 65 -10.06 5.62 -6.40
N PRO A 66 -9.05 6.43 -6.13
CA PRO A 66 -8.45 7.43 -7.01
C PRO A 66 -7.60 6.77 -8.11
N ARG A 67 -7.34 7.51 -9.18
CA ARG A 67 -6.44 7.07 -10.26
C ARG A 67 -7.01 5.95 -11.14
N TYR A 68 -8.30 5.97 -11.42
CA TYR A 68 -8.95 5.07 -12.37
C TYR A 68 -8.19 5.01 -13.72
N GLY A 69 -8.04 3.80 -14.25
CA GLY A 69 -7.40 3.53 -15.54
C GLY A 69 -5.87 3.60 -15.55
N LEU A 70 -5.22 3.97 -14.43
CA LEU A 70 -3.76 3.97 -14.33
C LEU A 70 -3.22 2.63 -13.80
N TRP A 71 -1.94 2.39 -14.05
CA TRP A 71 -1.25 1.15 -13.69
C TRP A 71 -0.64 1.22 -12.30
N THR A 72 -0.71 0.10 -11.58
CA THR A 72 -0.13 -0.04 -10.24
C THR A 72 0.46 -1.43 -10.04
N LEU A 73 1.30 -1.59 -9.02
CA LEU A 73 1.57 -2.89 -8.42
C LEU A 73 0.33 -3.32 -7.63
N PRO A 74 0.00 -4.62 -7.56
CA PRO A 74 -1.09 -5.10 -6.71
C PRO A 74 -0.79 -4.76 -5.25
N ALA A 75 -1.70 -4.00 -4.63
CA ALA A 75 -1.54 -3.51 -3.26
C ALA A 75 -2.81 -2.84 -2.73
N GLY A 76 -3.14 -3.09 -1.48
CA GLY A 76 -4.23 -2.44 -0.77
C GLY A 76 -4.00 -2.30 0.72
N PHE A 77 -5.03 -1.94 1.46
CA PHE A 77 -4.93 -1.74 2.90
C PHE A 77 -4.81 -3.07 3.65
N MET A 78 -3.86 -3.10 4.58
CA MET A 78 -3.72 -4.22 5.51
C MET A 78 -4.96 -4.33 6.40
N GLU A 79 -5.45 -5.54 6.60
CA GLU A 79 -6.60 -5.84 7.46
C GLU A 79 -6.18 -6.26 8.87
N LEU A 80 -7.13 -6.18 9.82
CA LEU A 80 -6.91 -6.68 11.17
C LEU A 80 -6.85 -8.21 11.17
N GLY A 81 -5.86 -8.76 11.87
CA GLY A 81 -5.70 -10.21 12.03
C GLY A 81 -4.79 -10.86 10.99
N GLU A 82 -4.24 -10.10 10.05
CA GLU A 82 -3.24 -10.59 9.10
C GLU A 82 -1.87 -9.97 9.34
N THR A 83 -0.83 -10.66 8.95
CA THR A 83 0.53 -10.11 8.85
C THR A 83 0.68 -9.29 7.57
N THR A 84 1.70 -8.41 7.51
CA THR A 84 1.98 -7.64 6.28
C THR A 84 2.27 -8.53 5.06
N ALA A 85 2.83 -9.73 5.29
CA ALA A 85 3.09 -10.72 4.26
C ALA A 85 1.80 -11.37 3.75
N GLU A 86 0.91 -11.78 4.66
CA GLU A 86 -0.40 -12.36 4.32
C GLU A 86 -1.25 -11.37 3.55
N GLY A 87 -1.33 -10.10 4.01
CA GLY A 87 -2.05 -9.04 3.30
C GLY A 87 -1.50 -8.79 1.90
N ALA A 88 -0.17 -8.78 1.71
CA ALA A 88 0.43 -8.61 0.39
C ALA A 88 0.10 -9.76 -0.57
N VAL A 89 0.01 -10.99 -0.07
CA VAL A 89 -0.43 -12.16 -0.87
C VAL A 89 -1.91 -12.03 -1.21
N ARG A 90 -2.77 -11.73 -0.24
CA ARG A 90 -4.22 -11.55 -0.43
C ARG A 90 -4.52 -10.49 -1.48
N GLU A 91 -3.92 -9.30 -1.37
CA GLU A 91 -4.11 -8.21 -2.33
C GLU A 91 -3.67 -8.61 -3.76
N THR A 92 -2.58 -9.36 -3.88
CA THR A 92 -2.11 -9.84 -5.19
C THR A 92 -3.08 -10.84 -5.80
N GLU A 93 -3.66 -11.74 -4.98
CA GLU A 93 -4.68 -12.68 -5.42
C GLU A 93 -5.99 -11.97 -5.77
N GLU A 94 -6.45 -11.04 -4.94
CA GLU A 94 -7.71 -10.30 -5.15
C GLU A 94 -7.66 -9.41 -6.39
N GLU A 95 -6.56 -8.63 -6.59
CA GLU A 95 -6.46 -7.69 -7.69
C GLU A 95 -6.06 -8.35 -9.02
N ALA A 96 -5.18 -9.36 -8.99
CA ALA A 96 -4.64 -9.97 -10.21
C ALA A 96 -5.11 -11.42 -10.44
N GLY A 97 -5.67 -12.10 -9.44
CA GLY A 97 -5.89 -13.54 -9.48
C GLY A 97 -4.59 -14.32 -9.62
N ALA A 98 -3.48 -13.76 -9.18
CA ALA A 98 -2.14 -14.29 -9.40
C ALA A 98 -1.64 -15.07 -8.20
N ARG A 99 -1.10 -16.28 -8.43
CA ARG A 99 -0.45 -17.08 -7.40
C ARG A 99 1.02 -16.75 -7.32
N ILE A 100 1.49 -16.44 -6.11
CA ILE A 100 2.85 -15.96 -5.87
C ILE A 100 3.56 -16.74 -4.76
N GLU A 101 4.88 -16.64 -4.75
CA GLU A 101 5.78 -17.02 -3.66
C GLU A 101 6.56 -15.78 -3.23
N LEU A 102 6.39 -15.36 -1.97
CA LEU A 102 7.10 -14.20 -1.43
C LEU A 102 8.60 -14.47 -1.30
N GLN A 103 9.40 -13.44 -1.64
CA GLN A 103 10.86 -13.48 -1.57
C GLN A 103 11.44 -12.51 -0.53
N GLY A 104 10.59 -11.85 0.24
CA GLY A 104 10.96 -10.94 1.32
C GLY A 104 10.51 -9.49 1.09
N LEU A 105 10.49 -8.73 2.18
CA LEU A 105 10.17 -7.30 2.16
C LEU A 105 11.24 -6.57 1.36
N PHE A 106 10.79 -5.69 0.46
CA PHE A 106 11.67 -5.01 -0.49
C PHE A 106 11.69 -3.50 -0.33
N THR A 107 10.52 -2.87 -0.22
CA THR A 107 10.46 -1.44 0.09
C THR A 107 9.55 -1.16 1.28
N LEU A 108 9.94 -0.21 2.13
CA LEU A 108 9.12 0.45 3.13
C LEU A 108 9.16 1.94 2.85
N LEU A 109 8.03 2.50 2.43
CA LEU A 109 7.92 3.87 1.96
C LEU A 109 6.96 4.66 2.85
N ASN A 110 7.45 5.69 3.51
CA ASN A 110 6.63 6.58 4.32
C ASN A 110 5.97 7.63 3.42
N VAL A 111 4.64 7.66 3.39
CA VAL A 111 3.85 8.67 2.67
C VAL A 111 3.20 9.60 3.70
N VAL A 112 4.04 10.40 4.37
CA VAL A 112 3.67 11.22 5.53
C VAL A 112 2.49 12.14 5.22
N ARG A 113 2.45 12.71 4.02
CA ARG A 113 1.40 13.65 3.58
C ARG A 113 -0.02 13.08 3.67
N VAL A 114 -0.19 11.77 3.47
CA VAL A 114 -1.50 11.10 3.53
C VAL A 114 -1.64 10.15 4.70
N GLY A 115 -0.65 10.11 5.60
CA GLY A 115 -0.69 9.25 6.79
C GLY A 115 -0.67 7.76 6.44
N GLN A 116 0.21 7.35 5.52
CA GLN A 116 0.33 5.95 5.10
C GLN A 116 1.77 5.46 5.16
N VAL A 117 1.93 4.15 5.35
CA VAL A 117 3.19 3.41 5.17
C VAL A 117 2.95 2.31 4.15
N HIS A 118 3.71 2.32 3.06
CA HIS A 118 3.60 1.33 2.00
C HIS A 118 4.72 0.30 2.11
N LEU A 119 4.35 -0.98 2.13
CA LEU A 119 5.27 -2.11 2.22
C LEU A 119 5.10 -2.97 0.97
N PHE A 120 6.14 -3.06 0.14
CA PHE A 120 6.12 -3.96 -1.01
C PHE A 120 7.10 -5.10 -0.82
N TYR A 121 6.59 -6.31 -1.04
CA TYR A 121 7.37 -7.54 -1.03
C TYR A 121 7.78 -7.90 -2.46
N ARG A 122 8.98 -8.42 -2.64
CA ARG A 122 9.30 -9.14 -3.87
C ARG A 122 8.56 -10.48 -3.87
N ALA A 123 8.04 -10.84 -5.03
CA ALA A 123 7.34 -12.10 -5.19
C ALA A 123 7.65 -12.73 -6.55
N ARG A 124 7.71 -14.05 -6.57
CA ARG A 124 7.80 -14.84 -7.81
C ARG A 124 6.41 -15.34 -8.17
N LEU A 125 5.97 -15.13 -9.39
CA LEU A 125 4.76 -15.74 -9.93
C LEU A 125 4.96 -17.26 -10.07
N GLN A 126 3.94 -18.03 -9.74
CA GLN A 126 3.95 -19.49 -9.91
C GLN A 126 3.55 -19.91 -11.32
N ASP A 127 2.74 -19.09 -11.98
CA ASP A 127 2.34 -19.23 -13.39
C ASP A 127 1.97 -17.85 -13.97
N THR A 128 1.49 -17.82 -15.21
CA THR A 128 1.06 -16.61 -15.92
C THR A 128 -0.44 -16.56 -16.19
N GLN A 129 -1.23 -17.30 -15.40
CA GLN A 129 -2.68 -17.26 -15.47
C GLN A 129 -3.19 -16.20 -14.49
N PHE A 130 -3.81 -15.17 -15.03
CA PHE A 130 -4.36 -14.06 -14.25
C PHE A 130 -5.88 -14.03 -14.37
N ALA A 131 -6.54 -13.72 -13.25
CA ALA A 131 -7.99 -13.54 -13.18
C ALA A 131 -8.29 -12.26 -12.39
N PRO A 132 -8.16 -11.06 -13.03
CA PRO A 132 -8.33 -9.79 -12.37
C PRO A 132 -9.65 -9.69 -11.61
N GLY A 133 -9.58 -9.23 -10.37
CA GLY A 133 -10.75 -8.96 -9.53
C GLY A 133 -11.50 -7.70 -9.97
N PRO A 134 -12.60 -7.36 -9.28
CA PRO A 134 -13.49 -6.26 -9.68
C PRO A 134 -12.81 -4.87 -9.64
N GLU A 135 -11.75 -4.71 -8.87
CA GLU A 135 -10.99 -3.45 -8.75
C GLU A 135 -9.90 -3.30 -9.81
N THR A 136 -9.77 -4.29 -10.72
CA THR A 136 -8.74 -4.32 -11.77
C THR A 136 -9.38 -4.50 -13.14
N ILE A 137 -9.09 -3.58 -14.08
CA ILE A 137 -9.51 -3.68 -15.48
C ILE A 137 -8.78 -4.81 -16.19
N GLU A 138 -7.47 -4.88 -15.99
CA GLU A 138 -6.58 -5.87 -16.58
C GLU A 138 -5.30 -6.04 -15.77
N ALA A 139 -4.72 -7.24 -15.79
CA ALA A 139 -3.42 -7.56 -15.23
C ALA A 139 -2.49 -8.00 -16.36
N GLN A 140 -1.29 -7.39 -16.46
CA GLN A 140 -0.38 -7.62 -17.58
C GLN A 140 1.08 -7.63 -17.13
N LEU A 141 1.87 -8.49 -17.77
CA LEU A 141 3.32 -8.56 -17.61
C LEU A 141 4.04 -7.54 -18.50
N PHE A 142 4.99 -6.82 -17.91
CA PHE A 142 5.78 -5.80 -18.59
C PHE A 142 7.28 -6.05 -18.42
N HIS A 143 8.04 -6.01 -19.51
CA HIS A 143 9.47 -5.77 -19.42
C HIS A 143 9.75 -4.32 -18.99
N GLU A 144 10.91 -4.04 -18.40
CA GLU A 144 11.29 -2.71 -17.92
C GLU A 144 11.04 -1.59 -18.93
N GLN A 145 11.41 -1.84 -20.21
CA GLN A 145 11.28 -0.86 -21.29
C GLN A 145 9.82 -0.63 -21.73
N GLN A 146 8.93 -1.53 -21.38
CA GLN A 146 7.50 -1.48 -21.75
C GLN A 146 6.62 -0.91 -20.64
N ILE A 147 7.18 -0.69 -19.45
CA ILE A 147 6.41 -0.12 -18.33
C ILE A 147 5.89 1.26 -18.71
N PRO A 148 4.59 1.50 -18.56
CA PRO A 148 3.97 2.80 -18.86
C PRO A 148 4.26 3.80 -17.72
N TRP A 149 5.52 4.24 -17.61
CA TRP A 149 6.02 5.08 -16.52
C TRP A 149 5.18 6.32 -16.25
N ASP A 150 4.65 6.96 -17.29
CA ASP A 150 3.83 8.18 -17.16
C ASP A 150 2.37 7.89 -16.77
N GLN A 151 1.98 6.61 -16.82
CA GLN A 151 0.65 6.14 -16.44
C GLN A 151 0.66 5.34 -15.12
N LEU A 152 1.73 5.39 -14.35
CA LEU A 152 1.76 4.80 -13.02
C LEU A 152 0.94 5.64 -12.04
N ALA A 153 0.04 4.97 -11.32
CA ALA A 153 -0.94 5.61 -10.43
C ALA A 153 -0.29 6.35 -9.26
N PHE A 154 0.77 5.79 -8.68
CA PHE A 154 1.35 6.27 -7.43
C PHE A 154 2.88 6.41 -7.51
N ARG A 155 3.40 7.43 -6.82
CA ARG A 155 4.85 7.63 -6.69
C ARG A 155 5.55 6.47 -5.98
N THR A 156 4.89 5.83 -5.01
CA THR A 156 5.40 4.66 -4.30
C THR A 156 5.62 3.47 -5.25
N VAL A 157 4.72 3.25 -6.21
CA VAL A 157 4.87 2.22 -7.24
C VAL A 157 6.06 2.53 -8.15
N ARG A 158 6.17 3.79 -8.61
CA ARG A 158 7.31 4.23 -9.44
C ARG A 158 8.65 4.01 -8.71
N GLU A 159 8.75 4.46 -7.47
CA GLU A 159 9.95 4.30 -6.64
C GLU A 159 10.31 2.84 -6.45
N THR A 160 9.32 2.01 -6.09
CA THR A 160 9.52 0.56 -5.89
C THR A 160 10.03 -0.12 -7.18
N LEU A 161 9.44 0.17 -8.33
CA LEU A 161 9.87 -0.40 -9.62
C LEU A 161 11.27 0.07 -10.01
N GLN A 162 11.60 1.36 -9.82
CA GLN A 162 12.94 1.88 -10.12
C GLN A 162 14.02 1.19 -9.27
N ARG A 163 13.76 1.01 -7.96
CA ARG A 163 14.64 0.25 -7.06
C ARG A 163 14.76 -1.20 -7.49
N TYR A 164 13.63 -1.83 -7.81
CA TYR A 164 13.61 -3.22 -8.25
C TYR A 164 14.51 -3.46 -9.48
N PHE A 165 14.39 -2.65 -10.53
CA PHE A 165 15.21 -2.81 -11.71
C PHE A 165 16.68 -2.43 -11.49
N ALA A 166 16.95 -1.46 -10.61
CA ALA A 166 18.33 -1.12 -10.23
C ALA A 166 19.02 -2.29 -9.53
N ASP A 167 18.37 -2.89 -8.52
CA ASP A 167 18.89 -4.03 -7.78
C ASP A 167 19.05 -5.27 -8.68
N ARG A 168 18.07 -5.50 -9.55
CA ARG A 168 18.12 -6.60 -10.52
C ARG A 168 19.35 -6.51 -11.44
N ARG A 169 19.68 -5.32 -11.94
CA ARG A 169 20.90 -5.13 -12.75
C ARG A 169 22.19 -5.43 -11.98
N GLN A 170 22.16 -5.25 -10.66
CA GLN A 170 23.28 -5.56 -9.78
C GLN A 170 23.30 -7.02 -9.30
N GLY A 171 22.21 -7.77 -9.52
CA GLY A 171 22.05 -9.15 -9.03
C GLY A 171 21.89 -9.26 -7.51
N ARG A 172 21.62 -8.14 -6.82
CA ARG A 172 21.50 -8.09 -5.37
C ARG A 172 20.30 -7.25 -4.97
N PHE A 173 19.43 -7.82 -4.15
CA PHE A 173 18.24 -7.16 -3.65
C PHE A 173 18.37 -6.84 -2.18
N GLU A 174 18.13 -5.59 -1.80
CA GLU A 174 18.19 -5.09 -0.44
C GLU A 174 16.83 -4.48 -0.03
N LEU A 175 16.63 -4.28 1.27
CA LEU A 175 15.49 -3.51 1.76
C LEU A 175 15.76 -2.02 1.57
N HIS A 176 14.85 -1.35 0.88
CA HIS A 176 14.91 0.10 0.65
C HIS A 176 13.91 0.85 1.52
N LEU A 177 14.38 1.87 2.20
CA LEU A 177 13.58 2.79 3.02
C LEU A 177 13.59 4.17 2.36
N ALA A 178 12.42 4.81 2.23
CA ALA A 178 12.34 6.17 1.71
C ALA A 178 11.10 6.93 2.21
N ASP A 179 11.20 8.24 2.20
CA ASP A 179 10.09 9.15 2.44
C ASP A 179 9.61 9.72 1.10
N ILE A 180 8.31 9.58 0.84
CA ILE A 180 7.67 10.06 -0.38
C ILE A 180 6.92 11.36 -0.06
N GLY A 181 7.42 12.45 -0.60
CA GLY A 181 6.87 13.80 -0.42
C GLY A 181 5.72 14.14 -1.38
#